data_3758157dabeb1dd2fa02aff5e89da163
#
_entry.id   3758157dabeb1dd2fa02aff5e89da163
#
_cell.length_a   1.000
_cell.length_b   1.000
_cell.length_c   1.000
_cell.angle_alpha   90.00
_cell.angle_beta   90.00
_cell.angle_gamma   90.00
#
_symmetry.space_group_name_H-M   'P 1'
#
loop_
_entity.id
_entity.type
_entity.pdbx_description
1 polymer ?
#
loop_
_entity_poly.entity_id
_entity_poly.type
_entity_poly.pdbx_seq_one_letter_code
_entity_poly.pdbx_strand_id
1 'polypeptide(L)'
;MIDSIDQIITNIMEHIDVKTPEISQMVSYDWWEKFLSVTNNRTQTAVIKNAISIDDTNLLSGEILHVIQELCRLRTNKYGYRVYVDDKLVKDDYLNYIFDNPPLPLEDVEQYADRVFKDQNFGMIINGCEKFSDPLSKKLIELISPLLEIVGIPMVGLSVHTFVGNYGYTPLGIHKDNPGENVIHFHLGPGGKTMYNWSDEVYEQINGKKKNEDKDFESLLPYAELYNFEKGDVYFMPWNKFHLGKTDGLSIGATVWFNNPPKKKLFDKIISSLSQQYMVNDDSLKDIMTPVKDPYGQETLDELRDLLVVDENILNLSFNDAFKVLHDDYKLALFSNSGWKTRTTSLSDEKLFDVDNYILLKDRIIKLTQPFKIYSRRSIDGEEIIIFARGSKLKMRYHPEIENIIYELNKGEEINSAKLIEKLSVEWPEDAGLYILGLLYDKRAIEFNA
;
A
#
# COMPACT_ATOMS: atom_id res chain seq x y z
N MET A 1 10.84 2.97 45.52
CA MET A 1 10.02 2.68 44.34
C MET A 1 9.44 3.95 43.72
N ILE A 2 9.14 5.00 44.46
CA ILE A 2 8.69 6.30 43.95
C ILE A 2 9.83 7.08 43.31
N ASP A 3 11.05 7.02 43.91
CA ASP A 3 12.23 7.76 43.40
C ASP A 3 12.76 7.26 42.03
N SER A 4 12.41 6.05 41.62
CA SER A 4 12.78 5.53 40.30
C SER A 4 11.87 6.05 39.17
N ILE A 5 10.63 6.43 39.50
CA ILE A 5 9.67 6.97 38.54
C ILE A 5 10.00 8.43 38.24
N ASP A 6 10.33 9.23 39.26
CA ASP A 6 10.73 10.62 39.08
C ASP A 6 12.03 10.77 38.27
N GLN A 7 12.95 9.81 38.42
CA GLN A 7 14.21 9.79 37.67
C GLN A 7 13.97 9.38 36.18
N ILE A 8 13.00 8.53 35.93
CA ILE A 8 12.55 8.18 34.56
C ILE A 8 11.84 9.37 33.92
N ILE A 9 11.00 10.08 34.66
CA ILE A 9 10.29 11.29 34.18
C ILE A 9 11.27 12.40 33.82
N THR A 10 12.32 12.61 34.62
CA THR A 10 13.33 13.64 34.35
C THR A 10 14.15 13.33 33.08
N ASN A 11 14.44 12.06 32.78
CA ASN A 11 15.13 11.65 31.56
C ASN A 11 14.23 11.66 30.30
N ILE A 12 12.92 11.60 30.45
CA ILE A 12 11.95 11.66 29.34
C ILE A 12 11.68 13.10 28.88
N MET A 13 11.92 14.09 29.75
CA MET A 13 11.64 15.51 29.45
C MET A 13 12.71 16.23 28.64
N GLU A 14 13.84 15.62 28.32
CA GLU A 14 14.77 16.20 27.34
C GLU A 14 14.22 15.96 25.93
N HIS A 15 13.42 16.90 25.46
CA HIS A 15 13.00 17.02 24.07
C HIS A 15 14.23 16.98 23.16
N ILE A 16 14.38 15.90 22.38
CA ILE A 16 15.30 15.91 21.26
C ILE A 16 14.66 16.75 20.15
N ASP A 17 14.67 18.05 20.33
CA ASP A 17 14.50 19.00 19.24
C ASP A 17 15.76 18.92 18.38
N VAL A 18 15.78 17.96 17.47
CA VAL A 18 16.85 17.86 16.48
C VAL A 18 16.70 19.06 15.55
N LYS A 19 17.43 20.14 15.83
CA LYS A 19 17.62 21.24 14.88
C LYS A 19 18.16 20.66 13.59
N THR A 20 17.29 20.46 12.63
CA THR A 20 17.65 20.03 11.29
C THR A 20 18.38 21.17 10.57
N PRO A 21 19.58 20.94 9.99
CA PRO A 21 20.17 21.90 9.05
C PRO A 21 19.29 22.04 7.82
N GLU A 22 19.45 23.13 7.08
CA GLU A 22 18.74 23.40 5.82
C GLU A 22 18.64 22.15 4.93
N ILE A 23 17.40 21.80 4.55
CA ILE A 23 17.05 20.48 4.07
C ILE A 23 17.30 20.39 2.58
N SER A 24 18.22 19.53 2.20
CA SER A 24 18.22 18.92 0.86
C SER A 24 16.91 18.15 0.67
N GLN A 25 16.32 18.26 -0.50
CA GLN A 25 15.05 17.61 -0.85
C GLN A 25 15.00 16.17 -0.37
N MET A 26 13.89 15.74 0.23
CA MET A 26 13.62 14.39 0.77
C MET A 26 13.92 13.25 -0.21
N VAL A 27 14.01 13.53 -1.51
CA VAL A 27 14.35 12.57 -2.57
C VAL A 27 15.83 12.17 -2.57
N SER A 28 16.68 12.74 -1.68
CA SER A 28 18.12 12.45 -1.67
C SER A 28 18.44 11.25 -0.75
N TYR A 29 19.48 10.49 -1.12
CA TYR A 29 20.02 9.42 -0.29
C TYR A 29 20.54 9.96 1.06
N ASP A 30 21.22 11.09 1.08
CA ASP A 30 21.77 11.72 2.28
C ASP A 30 20.67 12.04 3.31
N TRP A 31 19.49 12.47 2.83
CA TRP A 31 18.36 12.73 3.71
C TRP A 31 17.86 11.43 4.37
N TRP A 32 17.76 10.34 3.60
CA TRP A 32 17.32 9.06 4.13
C TRP A 32 18.36 8.36 4.99
N GLU A 33 19.65 8.52 4.73
CA GLU A 33 20.71 8.07 5.64
C GLU A 33 20.63 8.79 6.98
N LYS A 34 20.38 10.10 6.96
CA LYS A 34 20.15 10.88 8.19
C LYS A 34 18.88 10.42 8.91
N PHE A 35 17.77 10.16 8.19
CA PHE A 35 16.57 9.58 8.75
C PHE A 35 16.87 8.25 9.46
N LEU A 36 17.63 7.36 8.86
CA LEU A 36 18.04 6.09 9.46
C LEU A 36 18.88 6.29 10.70
N SER A 37 19.77 7.28 10.69
CA SER A 37 20.58 7.63 11.87
C SER A 37 19.71 8.14 13.02
N VAL A 38 18.81 9.10 12.77
CA VAL A 38 17.92 9.69 13.78
C VAL A 38 16.93 8.68 14.34
N THR A 39 16.44 7.76 13.50
CA THR A 39 15.51 6.71 13.92
C THR A 39 16.22 5.46 14.46
N ASN A 40 17.54 5.51 14.64
CA ASN A 40 18.36 4.35 15.03
C ASN A 40 18.00 3.10 14.19
N ASN A 41 18.16 3.22 12.86
CA ASN A 41 17.76 2.17 11.92
C ASN A 41 16.30 1.71 12.05
N ARG A 42 15.40 2.64 12.22
CA ARG A 42 13.94 2.39 12.32
C ARG A 42 13.53 1.59 13.58
N THR A 43 14.24 1.78 14.66
CA THR A 43 13.90 1.20 15.96
C THR A 43 13.43 2.24 16.98
N GLN A 44 13.61 3.53 16.68
CA GLN A 44 13.28 4.63 17.58
C GLN A 44 12.35 5.62 16.89
N THR A 45 11.34 6.09 17.62
CA THR A 45 10.42 7.12 17.15
C THR A 45 11.14 8.45 16.96
N ALA A 46 10.78 9.19 15.89
CA ALA A 46 11.34 10.49 15.59
C ALA A 46 10.36 11.38 14.82
N VAL A 47 10.52 12.69 14.95
CA VAL A 47 9.91 13.71 14.10
C VAL A 47 11.03 14.44 13.35
N ILE A 48 10.87 14.55 12.03
CA ILE A 48 11.77 15.32 11.20
C ILE A 48 11.01 16.49 10.63
N LYS A 49 11.45 17.68 11.04
CA LYS A 49 10.76 18.92 10.71
C LYS A 49 11.00 19.36 9.26
N ASN A 50 9.96 19.96 8.65
CA ASN A 50 10.00 20.51 7.28
C ASN A 50 10.57 19.53 6.24
N ALA A 51 10.21 18.26 6.32
CA ALA A 51 10.75 17.20 5.49
C ALA A 51 10.16 17.17 4.07
N ILE A 52 8.94 17.70 3.90
CA ILE A 52 8.21 17.67 2.63
C ILE A 52 8.01 19.11 2.13
N SER A 53 8.18 19.33 0.83
CA SER A 53 7.91 20.63 0.21
C SER A 53 6.41 21.01 0.30
N ILE A 54 6.11 22.29 0.22
CA ILE A 54 4.73 22.79 0.19
C ILE A 54 3.99 22.22 -1.02
N ASP A 55 4.66 22.15 -2.18
CA ASP A 55 4.06 21.64 -3.42
C ASP A 55 3.71 20.17 -3.30
N ASP A 56 4.60 19.33 -2.76
CA ASP A 56 4.35 17.92 -2.51
C ASP A 56 3.24 17.71 -1.47
N THR A 57 3.23 18.54 -0.43
CA THR A 57 2.18 18.50 0.60
C THR A 57 0.81 18.79 0.00
N ASN A 58 0.72 19.82 -0.85
CA ASN A 58 -0.54 20.21 -1.51
C ASN A 58 -0.98 19.14 -2.53
N LEU A 59 -0.05 18.59 -3.32
CA LEU A 59 -0.32 17.50 -4.24
C LEU A 59 -0.89 16.28 -3.50
N LEU A 60 -0.19 15.81 -2.45
CA LEU A 60 -0.62 14.66 -1.68
C LEU A 60 -1.98 14.88 -1.00
N SER A 61 -2.24 16.10 -0.51
CA SER A 61 -3.54 16.46 0.08
C SER A 61 -4.67 16.41 -0.95
N GLY A 62 -4.44 16.95 -2.16
CA GLY A 62 -5.39 16.88 -3.27
C GLY A 62 -5.68 15.44 -3.70
N GLU A 63 -4.65 14.59 -3.73
CA GLU A 63 -4.83 13.17 -4.08
C GLU A 63 -5.58 12.38 -3.01
N ILE A 64 -5.48 12.76 -1.73
CA ILE A 64 -6.32 12.19 -0.67
C ILE A 64 -7.78 12.57 -0.87
N LEU A 65 -8.07 13.81 -1.29
CA LEU A 65 -9.42 14.23 -1.63
C LEU A 65 -9.97 13.42 -2.82
N HIS A 66 -9.12 13.17 -3.83
CA HIS A 66 -9.48 12.30 -4.95
C HIS A 66 -9.80 10.86 -4.50
N VAL A 67 -9.02 10.30 -3.54
CA VAL A 67 -9.33 8.98 -2.93
C VAL A 67 -10.72 8.99 -2.28
N ILE A 68 -11.07 10.06 -1.56
CA ILE A 68 -12.41 10.20 -0.95
C ILE A 68 -13.49 10.25 -2.05
N GLN A 69 -13.26 11.01 -3.12
CA GLN A 69 -14.15 11.07 -4.27
C GLN A 69 -14.42 9.69 -4.88
N GLU A 70 -13.37 8.90 -5.08
CA GLU A 70 -13.48 7.54 -5.62
C GLU A 70 -14.25 6.60 -4.67
N LEU A 71 -14.04 6.69 -3.38
CA LEU A 71 -14.80 5.91 -2.39
C LEU A 71 -16.29 6.30 -2.38
N CYS A 72 -16.61 7.58 -2.55
CA CYS A 72 -17.98 8.05 -2.71
C CYS A 72 -18.61 7.48 -4.00
N ARG A 73 -17.88 7.51 -5.11
CA ARG A 73 -18.31 6.93 -6.39
C ARG A 73 -18.60 5.43 -6.29
N LEU A 74 -17.73 4.69 -5.59
CA LEU A 74 -17.89 3.25 -5.36
C LEU A 74 -18.97 2.90 -4.33
N ARG A 75 -19.42 3.87 -3.54
CA ARG A 75 -20.37 3.69 -2.44
C ARG A 75 -20.02 2.50 -1.53
N THR A 76 -18.75 2.44 -1.08
CA THR A 76 -18.26 1.28 -0.34
C THR A 76 -17.35 1.65 0.81
N ASN A 77 -17.49 0.90 1.90
CA ASN A 77 -16.57 0.92 3.04
C ASN A 77 -15.74 -0.38 3.18
N LYS A 78 -15.86 -1.30 2.21
CA LYS A 78 -15.24 -2.65 2.27
C LYS A 78 -13.71 -2.64 2.30
N TYR A 79 -13.09 -1.55 1.84
CA TYR A 79 -11.63 -1.44 1.76
C TYR A 79 -10.98 -0.80 2.99
N GLY A 80 -11.63 -0.87 4.15
CA GLY A 80 -11.12 -0.29 5.38
C GLY A 80 -11.38 1.21 5.50
N TYR A 81 -12.37 1.74 4.78
CA TYR A 81 -12.89 3.08 4.95
C TYR A 81 -13.80 3.14 6.17
N ARG A 82 -13.42 3.93 7.16
CA ARG A 82 -14.15 4.14 8.41
C ARG A 82 -14.29 5.63 8.66
N VAL A 83 -15.50 6.06 8.98
CA VAL A 83 -15.78 7.44 9.34
C VAL A 83 -16.34 7.48 10.77
N TYR A 84 -15.83 8.38 11.57
CA TYR A 84 -16.28 8.65 12.92
C TYR A 84 -16.82 10.09 12.94
N VAL A 85 -17.93 10.28 13.63
CA VAL A 85 -18.50 11.61 13.92
C VAL A 85 -18.83 11.64 15.40
N ASP A 86 -18.33 12.65 16.10
CA ASP A 86 -18.46 12.80 17.56
C ASP A 86 -18.09 11.48 18.28
N ASP A 87 -16.90 10.95 17.96
CA ASP A 87 -16.29 9.72 18.49
C ASP A 87 -17.05 8.42 18.21
N LYS A 88 -18.10 8.46 17.37
CA LYS A 88 -18.91 7.29 17.02
C LYS A 88 -18.68 6.88 15.59
N LEU A 89 -18.42 5.59 15.37
CA LEU A 89 -18.39 5.02 14.03
C LEU A 89 -19.77 5.22 13.37
N VAL A 90 -19.80 5.89 12.22
CA VAL A 90 -21.04 6.13 11.51
C VAL A 90 -21.58 4.87 10.86
N LYS A 91 -22.89 4.79 10.76
CA LYS A 91 -23.62 3.69 10.13
C LYS A 91 -24.12 4.09 8.73
N ASP A 92 -24.80 3.15 8.10
CA ASP A 92 -25.17 3.19 6.69
C ASP A 92 -25.86 4.49 6.23
N ASP A 93 -26.78 5.05 7.02
CA ASP A 93 -27.49 6.29 6.66
C ASP A 93 -26.54 7.49 6.53
N TYR A 94 -25.62 7.62 7.48
CA TYR A 94 -24.65 8.70 7.44
C TYR A 94 -23.56 8.46 6.38
N LEU A 95 -23.17 7.21 6.18
CA LEU A 95 -22.26 6.85 5.07
C LEU A 95 -22.91 7.15 3.72
N ASN A 96 -24.19 6.86 3.55
CA ASN A 96 -24.92 7.23 2.33
C ASN A 96 -24.95 8.75 2.13
N TYR A 97 -25.15 9.53 3.19
CA TYR A 97 -25.05 10.98 3.11
C TYR A 97 -23.68 11.43 2.61
N ILE A 98 -22.57 10.84 3.12
CA ILE A 98 -21.22 11.14 2.65
C ILE A 98 -21.05 10.75 1.16
N PHE A 99 -21.52 9.58 0.77
CA PHE A 99 -21.46 9.13 -0.62
C PHE A 99 -22.28 10.00 -1.59
N ASP A 100 -23.37 10.60 -1.12
CA ASP A 100 -24.21 11.50 -1.90
C ASP A 100 -23.64 12.93 -1.97
N ASN A 101 -22.60 13.22 -1.16
CA ASN A 101 -21.93 14.50 -1.11
C ASN A 101 -20.41 14.36 -1.40
N PRO A 102 -20.01 13.84 -2.57
CA PRO A 102 -18.61 13.67 -2.92
C PRO A 102 -17.89 15.01 -2.99
N PRO A 103 -16.55 15.04 -2.91
CA PRO A 103 -15.77 16.23 -3.20
C PRO A 103 -16.14 16.88 -4.53
N LEU A 104 -16.25 18.19 -4.54
CA LEU A 104 -16.60 18.98 -5.73
C LEU A 104 -15.34 19.40 -6.51
N PRO A 105 -15.45 19.70 -7.81
CA PRO A 105 -14.34 20.25 -8.58
C PRO A 105 -13.76 21.52 -7.92
N LEU A 106 -12.43 21.60 -7.81
CA LEU A 106 -11.69 22.70 -7.19
C LEU A 106 -11.87 22.88 -5.67
N GLU A 107 -12.60 22.01 -5.01
CA GLU A 107 -12.71 21.96 -3.56
C GLU A 107 -11.42 21.39 -2.96
N ASP A 108 -10.91 21.96 -1.89
CA ASP A 108 -9.86 21.35 -1.09
C ASP A 108 -10.44 20.53 0.08
N VAL A 109 -9.57 19.86 0.84
CA VAL A 109 -10.02 18.99 1.96
C VAL A 109 -10.70 19.80 3.06
N GLU A 110 -10.30 21.05 3.28
CA GLU A 110 -10.86 21.95 4.30
C GLU A 110 -12.28 22.33 3.90
N GLN A 111 -12.47 22.81 2.67
CA GLN A 111 -13.79 23.16 2.11
C GLN A 111 -14.74 21.96 2.07
N TYR A 112 -14.22 20.79 1.69
CA TYR A 112 -14.98 19.53 1.72
C TYR A 112 -15.44 19.20 3.15
N ALA A 113 -14.53 19.28 4.12
CA ALA A 113 -14.84 19.00 5.52
C ALA A 113 -15.89 19.94 6.08
N ASP A 114 -15.75 21.25 5.84
CA ASP A 114 -16.69 22.27 6.28
C ASP A 114 -18.09 22.06 5.68
N ARG A 115 -18.16 21.68 4.42
CA ARG A 115 -19.43 21.42 3.72
C ARG A 115 -20.14 20.16 4.23
N VAL A 116 -19.39 19.08 4.43
CA VAL A 116 -19.97 17.75 4.73
C VAL A 116 -20.19 17.56 6.23
N PHE A 117 -19.22 17.94 7.05
CA PHE A 117 -19.24 17.70 8.50
C PHE A 117 -19.65 18.94 9.32
N LYS A 118 -19.57 20.13 8.73
CA LYS A 118 -19.92 21.41 9.40
C LYS A 118 -19.15 21.56 10.73
N ASP A 119 -19.86 21.83 11.81
CA ASP A 119 -19.31 22.04 13.16
C ASP A 119 -19.05 20.71 13.93
N GLN A 120 -19.22 19.56 13.28
CA GLN A 120 -19.03 18.26 13.94
C GLN A 120 -17.56 17.86 14.00
N ASN A 121 -17.15 17.22 15.07
CA ASN A 121 -15.88 16.52 15.12
C ASN A 121 -15.97 15.26 14.25
N PHE A 122 -15.02 15.08 13.34
CA PHE A 122 -15.00 13.91 12.48
C PHE A 122 -13.60 13.33 12.34
N GLY A 123 -13.54 12.06 11.99
CA GLY A 123 -12.31 11.36 11.63
C GLY A 123 -12.57 10.33 10.55
N MET A 124 -11.82 10.42 9.46
CA MET A 124 -11.81 9.42 8.39
C MET A 124 -10.51 8.63 8.44
N ILE A 125 -10.63 7.32 8.40
CA ILE A 125 -9.50 6.39 8.30
C ILE A 125 -9.69 5.57 7.03
N ILE A 126 -8.75 5.67 6.11
CA ILE A 126 -8.81 5.00 4.81
C ILE A 126 -7.57 4.12 4.67
N ASN A 127 -7.75 2.82 4.47
CA ASN A 127 -6.66 1.87 4.30
C ASN A 127 -6.43 1.56 2.81
N GLY A 128 -5.16 1.43 2.41
CA GLY A 128 -4.79 1.04 1.05
C GLY A 128 -5.12 2.10 0.01
N CYS A 129 -4.86 3.36 0.33
CA CYS A 129 -5.15 4.52 -0.54
C CYS A 129 -4.39 4.46 -1.88
N GLU A 130 -3.26 3.75 -1.94
CA GLU A 130 -2.49 3.52 -3.15
C GLU A 130 -3.28 2.82 -4.27
N LYS A 131 -4.41 2.18 -3.94
CA LYS A 131 -5.32 1.59 -4.93
C LYS A 131 -6.10 2.60 -5.71
N PHE A 132 -6.47 3.70 -5.05
CA PHE A 132 -7.50 4.63 -5.50
C PHE A 132 -6.92 5.86 -6.21
N SER A 133 -5.62 6.12 -6.05
CA SER A 133 -4.94 7.21 -6.72
C SER A 133 -3.56 6.78 -7.20
N ASP A 134 -3.37 6.81 -8.52
CA ASP A 134 -2.08 6.57 -9.16
C ASP A 134 -1.08 7.70 -8.87
N PRO A 135 -1.45 8.99 -8.94
CA PRO A 135 -0.56 10.08 -8.57
C PRO A 135 -0.11 10.01 -7.11
N LEU A 136 -0.99 9.65 -6.16
CA LEU A 136 -0.63 9.43 -4.76
C LEU A 136 0.44 8.34 -4.64
N SER A 137 0.21 7.19 -5.28
CA SER A 137 1.12 6.04 -5.22
C SER A 137 2.47 6.35 -5.85
N LYS A 138 2.48 7.04 -7.00
CA LYS A 138 3.71 7.49 -7.69
C LYS A 138 4.50 8.46 -6.82
N LYS A 139 3.85 9.50 -6.29
CA LYS A 139 4.53 10.54 -5.49
C LYS A 139 5.13 9.99 -4.21
N LEU A 140 4.40 9.15 -3.49
CA LEU A 140 4.94 8.54 -2.26
C LEU A 140 6.12 7.61 -2.55
N ILE A 141 6.09 6.83 -3.64
CA ILE A 141 7.25 6.02 -4.04
C ILE A 141 8.43 6.90 -4.44
N GLU A 142 8.20 7.97 -5.19
CA GLU A 142 9.26 8.92 -5.53
C GLU A 142 9.97 9.43 -4.27
N LEU A 143 9.20 9.82 -3.24
CA LEU A 143 9.74 10.31 -1.98
C LEU A 143 10.52 9.25 -1.19
N ILE A 144 10.07 7.99 -1.19
CA ILE A 144 10.69 6.94 -0.35
C ILE A 144 11.63 5.99 -1.13
N SER A 145 11.75 6.11 -2.45
CA SER A 145 12.60 5.23 -3.25
C SER A 145 14.04 5.12 -2.74
N PRO A 146 14.73 6.23 -2.37
CA PRO A 146 16.09 6.11 -1.88
C PRO A 146 16.18 5.32 -0.57
N LEU A 147 15.17 5.43 0.31
CA LEU A 147 15.10 4.58 1.49
C LEU A 147 14.97 3.10 1.12
N LEU A 148 14.10 2.79 0.14
CA LEU A 148 13.89 1.40 -0.30
C LEU A 148 15.15 0.81 -0.95
N GLU A 149 15.96 1.62 -1.62
CA GLU A 149 17.24 1.19 -2.17
C GLU A 149 18.26 0.87 -1.07
N ILE A 150 18.25 1.62 0.05
CA ILE A 150 19.13 1.36 1.19
C ILE A 150 18.68 0.14 1.99
N VAL A 151 17.38 0.04 2.33
CA VAL A 151 16.89 -0.94 3.31
C VAL A 151 16.13 -2.12 2.69
N GLY A 152 15.86 -2.07 1.39
CA GLY A 152 15.07 -3.06 0.67
C GLY A 152 13.56 -2.87 0.82
N ILE A 153 12.82 -3.59 -0.04
CA ILE A 153 11.36 -3.63 -0.03
C ILE A 153 10.88 -4.70 0.97
N PRO A 154 9.96 -4.35 1.91
CA PRO A 154 9.42 -5.37 2.82
C PRO A 154 8.64 -6.42 2.04
N MET A 155 8.84 -7.70 2.37
CA MET A 155 8.30 -8.83 1.58
C MET A 155 6.77 -8.93 1.59
N VAL A 156 6.06 -8.33 2.55
CA VAL A 156 4.59 -8.21 2.48
C VAL A 156 4.15 -6.89 1.86
N GLY A 157 5.12 -6.08 1.47
CA GLY A 157 4.93 -4.84 0.72
C GLY A 157 4.57 -3.64 1.58
N LEU A 158 4.38 -2.55 0.88
CA LEU A 158 4.00 -1.26 1.40
C LEU A 158 2.50 -1.03 1.25
N SER A 159 1.92 -0.20 2.10
CA SER A 159 0.55 0.31 1.93
C SER A 159 0.44 1.74 2.44
N VAL A 160 -0.52 2.49 1.89
CA VAL A 160 -0.82 3.85 2.34
C VAL A 160 -2.10 3.85 3.14
N HIS A 161 -2.05 4.39 4.35
CA HIS A 161 -3.22 4.66 5.16
C HIS A 161 -3.33 6.16 5.39
N THR A 162 -4.54 6.67 5.28
CA THR A 162 -4.81 8.10 5.44
C THR A 162 -5.68 8.33 6.65
N PHE A 163 -5.35 9.40 7.37
CA PHE A 163 -6.10 9.90 8.50
C PHE A 163 -6.47 11.36 8.21
N VAL A 164 -7.77 11.65 8.17
CA VAL A 164 -8.29 13.00 7.92
C VAL A 164 -9.32 13.33 8.99
N GLY A 165 -9.19 14.46 9.66
CA GLY A 165 -10.22 14.89 10.61
C GLY A 165 -9.74 15.90 11.65
N ASN A 166 -10.71 16.38 12.40
CA ASN A 166 -10.56 17.31 13.53
C ASN A 166 -11.00 16.65 14.86
N TYR A 167 -10.80 15.36 14.98
CA TYR A 167 -11.40 14.46 15.98
C TYR A 167 -10.94 14.65 17.44
N GLY A 168 -10.02 15.58 17.72
CA GLY A 168 -9.40 15.61 19.04
C GLY A 168 -8.52 14.36 19.23
N TYR A 169 -8.85 13.47 20.15
CA TYR A 169 -8.15 12.18 20.27
C TYR A 169 -8.65 11.15 19.27
N THR A 170 -7.73 10.31 18.75
CA THR A 170 -8.11 9.27 17.79
C THR A 170 -9.20 8.36 18.34
N PRO A 171 -10.33 8.17 17.64
CA PRO A 171 -11.45 7.35 18.11
C PRO A 171 -11.13 5.89 18.37
N LEU A 172 -9.98 5.41 17.87
CA LEU A 172 -9.46 4.06 18.13
C LEU A 172 -9.00 3.85 19.57
N GLY A 173 -8.71 4.95 20.32
CA GLY A 173 -8.07 4.83 21.62
C GLY A 173 -6.59 4.44 21.53
N ILE A 174 -5.98 4.13 22.68
CA ILE A 174 -4.59 3.66 22.74
C ILE A 174 -4.52 2.25 22.17
N HIS A 175 -3.65 2.06 21.21
CA HIS A 175 -3.40 0.75 20.61
C HIS A 175 -1.93 0.59 20.19
N LYS A 176 -1.58 -0.60 19.78
CA LYS A 176 -0.28 -0.95 19.22
C LYS A 176 -0.50 -1.65 17.89
N ASP A 177 0.33 -1.31 16.90
CA ASP A 177 0.27 -1.92 15.58
C ASP A 177 0.68 -3.40 15.61
N ASN A 178 0.37 -4.12 14.54
CA ASN A 178 0.79 -5.51 14.46
C ASN A 178 2.31 -5.63 14.36
N PRO A 179 2.89 -6.73 14.87
CA PRO A 179 4.32 -6.96 14.78
C PRO A 179 4.88 -6.82 13.36
N GLY A 180 5.86 -5.90 13.22
CA GLY A 180 6.54 -5.62 11.96
C GLY A 180 5.90 -4.55 11.07
N GLU A 181 4.85 -3.88 11.52
CA GLU A 181 4.19 -2.79 10.79
C GLU A 181 4.74 -1.42 11.24
N ASN A 182 5.93 -1.04 10.77
CA ASN A 182 6.48 0.30 11.04
C ASN A 182 5.83 1.34 10.15
N VAL A 183 5.68 2.57 10.64
CA VAL A 183 5.00 3.64 9.92
C VAL A 183 5.88 4.87 9.69
N ILE A 184 5.79 5.44 8.50
CA ILE A 184 6.29 6.77 8.15
C ILE A 184 5.07 7.62 7.81
N HIS A 185 4.76 8.59 8.65
CA HIS A 185 3.62 9.48 8.52
C HIS A 185 4.05 10.82 7.94
N PHE A 186 3.54 11.17 6.78
CA PHE A 186 3.68 12.43 6.10
C PHE A 186 2.54 13.35 6.55
N HIS A 187 2.84 14.39 7.30
CA HIS A 187 1.83 15.30 7.80
C HIS A 187 1.56 16.44 6.82
N LEU A 188 0.33 16.48 6.33
CA LEU A 188 -0.07 17.39 5.25
C LEU A 188 -0.79 18.65 5.75
N GLY A 189 -1.04 18.74 7.05
CA GLY A 189 -1.72 19.88 7.68
C GLY A 189 -3.25 19.84 7.47
N PRO A 190 -3.95 21.00 7.48
CA PRO A 190 -3.44 22.33 7.85
C PRO A 190 -3.12 22.46 9.36
N GLY A 191 -3.87 21.80 10.25
CA GLY A 191 -3.63 21.80 11.69
C GLY A 191 -2.49 20.85 12.09
N GLY A 192 -1.94 21.08 13.28
CA GLY A 192 -0.91 20.21 13.86
C GLY A 192 -1.47 18.91 14.41
N LYS A 193 -0.57 17.98 14.70
CA LYS A 193 -0.88 16.71 15.33
C LYS A 193 0.11 16.37 16.42
N THR A 194 -0.39 15.80 17.51
CA THR A 194 0.42 15.25 18.60
C THR A 194 0.25 13.74 18.65
N MET A 195 1.35 13.02 18.70
CA MET A 195 1.34 11.59 19.00
C MET A 195 1.86 11.36 20.41
N TYR A 196 1.10 10.61 21.19
CA TYR A 196 1.45 10.12 22.50
C TYR A 196 1.91 8.67 22.35
N ASN A 197 3.13 8.36 22.76
CA ASN A 197 3.70 7.04 22.63
C ASN A 197 4.11 6.48 24.00
N TRP A 198 3.98 5.18 24.18
CA TRP A 198 4.43 4.46 25.37
C TRP A 198 5.25 3.24 24.96
N SER A 199 6.32 2.95 25.72
CA SER A 199 6.97 1.65 25.60
C SER A 199 6.08 0.56 26.21
N ASP A 200 6.34 -0.71 25.86
CA ASP A 200 5.61 -1.85 26.44
C ASP A 200 5.74 -1.86 27.97
N GLU A 201 6.94 -1.61 28.48
CA GLU A 201 7.24 -1.63 29.92
C GLU A 201 6.43 -0.56 30.67
N VAL A 202 6.45 0.69 30.16
CA VAL A 202 5.73 1.81 30.77
C VAL A 202 4.22 1.57 30.72
N TYR A 203 3.70 1.17 29.58
CA TYR A 203 2.27 0.92 29.41
C TYR A 203 1.76 -0.22 30.29
N GLU A 204 2.46 -1.37 30.32
CA GLU A 204 2.09 -2.51 31.14
C GLU A 204 2.22 -2.24 32.64
N GLN A 205 3.19 -1.44 33.05
CA GLN A 205 3.39 -1.07 34.44
C GLN A 205 2.20 -0.24 34.99
N ILE A 206 1.65 0.65 34.18
CA ILE A 206 0.57 1.57 34.58
C ILE A 206 -0.80 0.94 34.36
N ASN A 207 -1.01 0.33 33.22
CA ASN A 207 -2.32 -0.16 32.76
C ASN A 207 -2.52 -1.68 32.91
N GLY A 208 -1.50 -2.40 33.39
CA GLY A 208 -1.49 -3.86 33.43
C GLY A 208 -1.52 -4.45 32.00
N LYS A 209 -1.81 -5.75 31.90
CA LYS A 209 -1.91 -6.43 30.59
C LYS A 209 -3.25 -6.23 29.88
N LYS A 210 -3.82 -5.03 29.95
CA LYS A 210 -5.00 -4.72 29.17
C LYS A 210 -4.68 -4.73 27.68
N LYS A 211 -5.54 -5.34 26.91
CA LYS A 211 -5.42 -5.42 25.45
C LYS A 211 -5.85 -4.11 24.79
N ASN A 212 -5.42 -3.96 23.53
CA ASN A 212 -5.64 -2.87 22.59
C ASN A 212 -7.03 -2.20 22.64
N GLU A 213 -7.09 -0.93 22.25
CA GLU A 213 -8.28 -0.05 22.18
C GLU A 213 -8.74 0.47 23.55
N ASP A 214 -7.77 0.86 24.39
CA ASP A 214 -8.10 1.54 25.66
C ASP A 214 -8.56 2.97 25.37
N LYS A 215 -9.81 3.26 25.73
CA LYS A 215 -10.44 4.57 25.61
C LYS A 215 -10.35 5.40 26.91
N ASP A 216 -9.97 4.77 28.01
CA ASP A 216 -9.72 5.45 29.30
C ASP A 216 -8.22 5.79 29.39
N PHE A 217 -7.83 6.81 28.64
CA PHE A 217 -6.41 7.15 28.44
C PHE A 217 -5.94 8.35 29.29
N GLU A 218 -6.84 9.09 29.94
CA GLU A 218 -6.47 10.32 30.65
C GLU A 218 -5.41 10.09 31.73
N SER A 219 -5.52 9.00 32.47
CA SER A 219 -4.57 8.61 33.50
C SER A 219 -3.20 8.20 32.94
N LEU A 220 -3.12 7.86 31.66
CA LEU A 220 -1.90 7.40 30.98
C LEU A 220 -1.14 8.53 30.28
N LEU A 221 -1.81 9.63 29.92
CA LEU A 221 -1.19 10.77 29.21
C LEU A 221 0.06 11.34 29.89
N PRO A 222 0.12 11.49 31.23
CA PRO A 222 1.33 12.03 31.89
C PRO A 222 2.59 11.19 31.70
N TYR A 223 2.46 9.94 31.29
CA TYR A 223 3.58 8.99 31.13
C TYR A 223 3.96 8.74 29.66
N ALA A 224 3.34 9.50 28.74
CA ALA A 224 3.61 9.38 27.31
C ALA A 224 4.83 10.17 26.89
N GLU A 225 5.58 9.65 25.95
CA GLU A 225 6.50 10.42 25.12
C GLU A 225 5.66 11.21 24.11
N LEU A 226 5.86 12.53 23.99
CA LEU A 226 5.09 13.40 23.11
C LEU A 226 5.88 13.75 21.87
N TYR A 227 5.21 13.64 20.72
CA TYR A 227 5.75 14.00 19.42
C TYR A 227 4.80 14.95 18.71
N ASN A 228 5.19 16.23 18.62
CA ASN A 228 4.41 17.26 17.95
C ASN A 228 4.94 17.50 16.55
N PHE A 229 4.04 17.54 15.58
CA PHE A 229 4.40 17.81 14.19
C PHE A 229 3.33 18.66 13.49
N GLU A 230 3.82 19.42 12.52
CA GLU A 230 3.10 20.41 11.75
C GLU A 230 3.14 20.04 10.26
N LYS A 231 2.40 20.81 9.43
CA LYS A 231 2.41 20.65 7.97
C LYS A 231 3.83 20.60 7.40
N GLY A 232 4.13 19.55 6.64
CA GLY A 232 5.44 19.33 6.03
C GLY A 232 6.40 18.47 6.85
N ASP A 233 6.03 18.10 8.08
CA ASP A 233 6.84 17.24 8.93
C ASP A 233 6.62 15.76 8.61
N VAL A 234 7.63 14.94 8.93
CA VAL A 234 7.55 13.48 8.87
C VAL A 234 7.71 12.90 10.27
N TYR A 235 6.77 12.07 10.65
CA TYR A 235 6.81 11.30 11.88
C TYR A 235 7.06 9.83 11.58
N PHE A 236 8.03 9.23 12.26
CA PHE A 236 8.32 7.80 12.20
C PHE A 236 8.00 7.13 13.54
N MET A 237 7.35 5.96 13.47
CA MET A 237 7.07 5.14 14.65
C MET A 237 7.31 3.66 14.35
N PRO A 238 8.10 2.94 15.17
CA PRO A 238 8.19 1.49 15.11
C PRO A 238 6.92 0.84 15.69
N TRP A 239 6.57 -0.33 15.17
CA TRP A 239 5.35 -1.08 15.51
C TRP A 239 5.17 -1.38 17.01
N ASN A 240 6.26 -1.43 17.78
CA ASN A 240 6.27 -1.85 19.18
C ASN A 240 5.94 -0.72 20.18
N LYS A 241 5.33 0.35 19.73
CA LYS A 241 4.87 1.46 20.58
C LYS A 241 3.35 1.43 20.73
N PHE A 242 2.86 1.48 21.98
CA PHE A 242 1.49 1.91 22.20
C PHE A 242 1.37 3.38 21.83
N HIS A 243 0.28 3.76 21.18
CA HIS A 243 0.15 5.12 20.71
C HIS A 243 -1.29 5.63 20.68
N LEU A 244 -1.41 6.96 20.75
CA LEU A 244 -2.66 7.71 20.62
C LEU A 244 -2.38 9.02 19.88
N GLY A 245 -3.14 9.29 18.84
CA GLY A 245 -3.05 10.57 18.13
C GLY A 245 -4.04 11.60 18.65
N LYS A 246 -3.63 12.87 18.67
CA LYS A 246 -4.50 14.02 18.97
C LYS A 246 -4.36 15.08 17.88
N THR A 247 -5.47 15.67 17.47
CA THR A 247 -5.52 16.82 16.56
C THR A 247 -6.21 17.99 17.23
N ASP A 248 -5.67 19.20 17.04
CA ASP A 248 -6.27 20.44 17.57
C ASP A 248 -7.04 21.23 16.48
N GLY A 249 -7.23 20.64 15.31
CA GLY A 249 -7.93 21.17 14.16
C GLY A 249 -7.94 20.15 13.04
N LEU A 250 -8.29 20.54 11.81
CA LEU A 250 -8.24 19.64 10.66
C LEU A 250 -6.81 19.18 10.40
N SER A 251 -6.60 17.90 10.46
CA SER A 251 -5.32 17.23 10.24
C SER A 251 -5.45 16.21 9.14
N ILE A 252 -4.52 16.25 8.19
CA ILE A 252 -4.45 15.32 7.07
C ILE A 252 -3.11 14.62 7.13
N GLY A 253 -3.10 13.30 7.01
CA GLY A 253 -1.88 12.53 6.99
C GLY A 253 -1.93 11.36 6.03
N ALA A 254 -0.84 11.21 5.25
CA ALA A 254 -0.56 10.04 4.46
C ALA A 254 0.50 9.20 5.19
N THR A 255 0.15 7.97 5.54
CA THR A 255 1.02 7.10 6.34
C THR A 255 1.44 5.90 5.51
N VAL A 256 2.72 5.77 5.21
CA VAL A 256 3.28 4.60 4.55
C VAL A 256 3.64 3.55 5.58
N TRP A 257 3.07 2.38 5.42
CA TRP A 257 3.27 1.21 6.28
C TRP A 257 4.25 0.23 5.64
N PHE A 258 5.30 -0.10 6.37
CA PHE A 258 6.29 -1.11 6.03
C PHE A 258 5.86 -2.43 6.68
N ASN A 259 5.36 -3.38 5.89
CA ASN A 259 4.79 -4.63 6.39
C ASN A 259 5.83 -5.75 6.41
N ASN A 260 6.42 -6.01 7.58
CA ASN A 260 7.37 -7.10 7.82
C ASN A 260 6.84 -8.07 8.90
N PRO A 261 5.77 -8.81 8.62
CA PRO A 261 5.18 -9.71 9.59
C PRO A 261 6.11 -10.89 9.91
N PRO A 262 5.82 -11.64 11.00
CA PRO A 262 6.52 -12.88 11.31
C PRO A 262 6.60 -13.82 10.10
N LYS A 263 7.71 -14.54 9.97
CA LYS A 263 8.01 -15.44 8.83
C LYS A 263 6.86 -16.40 8.49
N LYS A 264 6.15 -16.90 9.49
CA LYS A 264 5.00 -17.78 9.28
C LYS A 264 3.89 -17.09 8.47
N LYS A 265 3.54 -15.85 8.80
CA LYS A 265 2.51 -15.10 8.05
C LYS A 265 2.93 -14.82 6.60
N LEU A 266 4.23 -14.57 6.35
CA LEU A 266 4.74 -14.44 5.00
C LEU A 266 4.61 -15.75 4.24
N PHE A 267 5.01 -16.87 4.86
CA PHE A 267 4.86 -18.20 4.27
C PHE A 267 3.41 -18.51 3.92
N ASP A 268 2.49 -18.33 4.88
CA ASP A 268 1.04 -18.55 4.68
C ASP A 268 0.51 -17.71 3.51
N LYS A 269 0.98 -16.46 3.37
CA LYS A 269 0.59 -15.58 2.27
C LYS A 269 1.09 -16.07 0.90
N ILE A 270 2.33 -16.55 0.83
CA ILE A 270 2.89 -17.11 -0.41
C ILE A 270 2.13 -18.39 -0.80
N ILE A 271 1.88 -19.30 0.15
CA ILE A 271 1.10 -20.52 -0.10
C ILE A 271 -0.34 -20.19 -0.53
N SER A 272 -0.98 -19.21 0.10
CA SER A 272 -2.33 -18.79 -0.30
C SER A 272 -2.40 -18.27 -1.75
N SER A 273 -1.27 -17.81 -2.31
CA SER A 273 -1.21 -17.41 -3.71
C SER A 273 -1.38 -18.59 -4.68
N LEU A 274 -1.15 -19.82 -4.24
CA LEU A 274 -1.39 -21.04 -5.03
C LEU A 274 -2.86 -21.12 -5.43
N SER A 275 -3.78 -21.04 -4.46
CA SER A 275 -5.22 -21.11 -4.75
C SER A 275 -5.70 -19.94 -5.61
N GLN A 276 -5.15 -18.75 -5.40
CA GLN A 276 -5.58 -17.56 -6.10
C GLN A 276 -5.08 -17.47 -7.56
N GLN A 277 -3.94 -18.06 -7.87
CA GLN A 277 -3.29 -17.88 -9.16
C GLN A 277 -3.34 -19.14 -10.04
N TYR A 278 -3.47 -20.30 -9.41
CA TYR A 278 -3.30 -21.58 -10.07
C TYR A 278 -4.47 -22.56 -9.86
N MET A 279 -5.51 -22.14 -9.11
CA MET A 279 -6.71 -22.94 -8.94
C MET A 279 -7.87 -22.25 -9.64
N VAL A 280 -8.71 -23.01 -10.31
CA VAL A 280 -9.95 -22.51 -10.88
C VAL A 280 -10.94 -22.27 -9.75
N ASN A 281 -11.57 -21.09 -9.71
CA ASN A 281 -12.70 -20.86 -8.84
C ASN A 281 -13.87 -21.70 -9.37
N ASP A 282 -14.13 -22.83 -8.72
CA ASP A 282 -15.37 -23.58 -8.91
C ASP A 282 -16.38 -23.08 -7.89
N ASP A 283 -17.34 -22.28 -8.33
CA ASP A 283 -18.47 -21.81 -7.53
C ASP A 283 -19.53 -22.91 -7.31
N SER A 284 -19.32 -24.14 -7.84
CA SER A 284 -20.22 -25.26 -7.64
C SER A 284 -20.13 -25.76 -6.19
N LEU A 285 -21.25 -25.72 -5.48
CA LEU A 285 -21.39 -26.36 -4.19
C LEU A 285 -21.47 -27.88 -4.40
N LYS A 286 -20.36 -28.59 -4.17
CA LYS A 286 -20.34 -30.03 -4.05
C LYS A 286 -20.15 -30.44 -2.60
N ASP A 287 -21.04 -31.27 -2.10
CA ASP A 287 -20.86 -31.92 -0.82
C ASP A 287 -19.80 -33.03 -1.00
N ILE A 288 -18.58 -32.75 -0.56
CA ILE A 288 -17.51 -33.78 -0.52
C ILE A 288 -17.63 -34.53 0.79
N MET A 289 -18.07 -35.78 0.73
CA MET A 289 -18.35 -36.60 1.92
C MET A 289 -17.35 -37.74 2.03
N THR A 290 -16.73 -37.91 3.19
CA THR A 290 -15.85 -39.04 3.47
C THR A 290 -16.65 -40.18 4.13
N PRO A 291 -16.61 -41.41 3.59
CA PRO A 291 -17.29 -42.56 4.16
C PRO A 291 -16.79 -42.86 5.57
N VAL A 292 -17.72 -42.95 6.56
CA VAL A 292 -17.37 -43.21 7.98
C VAL A 292 -16.66 -44.59 8.16
N LYS A 293 -16.95 -45.51 7.27
CA LYS A 293 -16.44 -46.91 7.37
C LYS A 293 -15.07 -47.10 6.68
N ASP A 294 -14.63 -46.12 5.93
CA ASP A 294 -13.34 -46.19 5.21
C ASP A 294 -12.50 -44.91 5.42
N PRO A 295 -11.90 -44.76 6.62
CA PRO A 295 -11.09 -43.57 6.91
C PRO A 295 -9.77 -43.50 6.11
N TYR A 296 -9.41 -44.58 5.40
CA TYR A 296 -8.20 -44.66 4.60
C TYR A 296 -8.48 -44.57 3.10
N GLY A 297 -9.74 -44.43 2.69
CA GLY A 297 -10.14 -44.26 1.31
C GLY A 297 -9.58 -42.97 0.72
N GLN A 298 -9.26 -42.99 -0.57
CA GLN A 298 -8.63 -41.83 -1.29
C GLN A 298 -9.63 -41.05 -2.14
N GLU A 299 -10.89 -41.47 -2.17
CA GLU A 299 -11.95 -40.88 -3.00
C GLU A 299 -12.07 -39.36 -2.82
N THR A 300 -12.04 -38.88 -1.57
CA THR A 300 -12.09 -37.44 -1.26
C THR A 300 -10.88 -36.68 -1.81
N LEU A 301 -9.70 -37.32 -1.83
CA LEU A 301 -8.50 -36.71 -2.40
C LEU A 301 -8.61 -36.59 -3.90
N ASP A 302 -9.14 -37.62 -4.57
CA ASP A 302 -9.30 -37.61 -6.02
C ASP A 302 -10.34 -36.56 -6.44
N GLU A 303 -11.46 -36.45 -5.75
CA GLU A 303 -12.46 -35.38 -5.95
C GLU A 303 -11.84 -33.97 -5.74
N LEU A 304 -11.02 -33.79 -4.71
CA LEU A 304 -10.31 -32.52 -4.48
C LEU A 304 -9.30 -32.24 -5.59
N ARG A 305 -8.62 -33.24 -6.13
CA ARG A 305 -7.68 -33.07 -7.26
C ARG A 305 -8.41 -32.68 -8.53
N ASP A 306 -9.59 -33.22 -8.80
CA ASP A 306 -10.42 -32.84 -9.95
C ASP A 306 -10.93 -31.39 -9.85
N LEU A 307 -11.20 -30.90 -8.63
CA LEU A 307 -11.56 -29.50 -8.36
C LEU A 307 -10.34 -28.56 -8.44
N LEU A 308 -9.15 -29.08 -8.20
CA LEU A 308 -7.88 -28.38 -8.32
C LEU A 308 -7.41 -28.37 -9.79
N VAL A 309 -8.22 -27.89 -10.73
CA VAL A 309 -7.75 -27.68 -12.10
C VAL A 309 -6.65 -26.65 -12.11
N VAL A 310 -5.47 -27.10 -11.84
CA VAL A 310 -4.26 -26.34 -11.71
C VAL A 310 -3.45 -26.57 -12.97
N ASP A 311 -2.63 -25.61 -13.32
CA ASP A 311 -1.52 -25.79 -14.23
C ASP A 311 -0.77 -27.07 -13.83
N GLU A 312 -0.88 -28.14 -14.62
CA GLU A 312 -0.28 -29.47 -14.36
C GLU A 312 1.21 -29.36 -14.10
N ASN A 313 1.88 -28.35 -14.67
CA ASN A 313 3.29 -28.08 -14.46
C ASN A 313 3.61 -27.78 -12.98
N ILE A 314 2.69 -27.17 -12.23
CA ILE A 314 2.88 -26.91 -10.78
C ILE A 314 2.56 -28.15 -9.95
N LEU A 315 1.50 -28.89 -10.29
CA LEU A 315 1.12 -30.10 -9.56
C LEU A 315 2.20 -31.19 -9.57
N ASN A 316 2.97 -31.25 -10.66
CA ASN A 316 4.04 -32.25 -10.82
C ASN A 316 5.37 -31.83 -10.18
N LEU A 317 5.47 -30.61 -9.62
CA LEU A 317 6.67 -30.16 -8.92
C LEU A 317 6.77 -30.74 -7.50
N SER A 318 8.00 -30.86 -7.02
CA SER A 318 8.22 -31.00 -5.59
C SER A 318 7.63 -29.78 -4.86
N PHE A 319 7.21 -29.96 -3.61
CA PHE A 319 6.73 -28.83 -2.79
C PHE A 319 7.73 -27.68 -2.74
N ASN A 320 9.04 -27.97 -2.66
CA ASN A 320 10.08 -26.97 -2.61
C ASN A 320 10.16 -26.16 -3.92
N ASP A 321 10.05 -26.82 -5.06
CA ASP A 321 10.11 -26.16 -6.37
C ASP A 321 8.83 -25.34 -6.63
N ALA A 322 7.67 -25.88 -6.29
CA ALA A 322 6.41 -25.14 -6.35
C ALA A 322 6.46 -23.89 -5.47
N PHE A 323 6.94 -24.02 -4.22
CA PHE A 323 7.09 -22.88 -3.32
C PHE A 323 8.05 -21.81 -3.88
N LYS A 324 9.15 -22.24 -4.52
CA LYS A 324 10.08 -21.31 -5.18
C LYS A 324 9.39 -20.52 -6.30
N VAL A 325 8.62 -21.18 -7.14
CA VAL A 325 7.85 -20.53 -8.22
C VAL A 325 6.87 -19.50 -7.63
N LEU A 326 6.12 -19.87 -6.60
CA LEU A 326 5.17 -18.99 -5.94
C LEU A 326 5.86 -17.78 -5.28
N HIS A 327 7.00 -18.01 -4.63
CA HIS A 327 7.80 -16.95 -4.02
C HIS A 327 8.34 -15.99 -5.08
N ASP A 328 8.85 -16.48 -6.20
CA ASP A 328 9.39 -15.65 -7.27
C ASP A 328 8.27 -14.85 -7.94
N ASP A 329 7.11 -15.44 -8.20
CA ASP A 329 5.95 -14.73 -8.72
C ASP A 329 5.48 -13.62 -7.75
N TYR A 330 5.39 -13.94 -6.47
CA TYR A 330 5.02 -12.98 -5.43
C TYR A 330 6.01 -11.81 -5.36
N LYS A 331 7.30 -12.12 -5.39
CA LYS A 331 8.37 -11.12 -5.36
C LYS A 331 8.34 -10.23 -6.61
N LEU A 332 8.26 -10.81 -7.81
CA LEU A 332 8.26 -10.06 -9.06
C LEU A 332 7.00 -9.19 -9.20
N ALA A 333 5.84 -9.67 -8.76
CA ALA A 333 4.63 -8.85 -8.69
C ALA A 333 4.81 -7.64 -7.76
N LEU A 334 5.36 -7.86 -6.57
CA LEU A 334 5.63 -6.78 -5.61
C LEU A 334 6.62 -5.75 -6.17
N PHE A 335 7.72 -6.21 -6.75
CA PHE A 335 8.76 -5.34 -7.33
C PHE A 335 8.25 -4.57 -8.54
N SER A 336 7.40 -5.17 -9.38
CA SER A 336 6.81 -4.47 -10.52
C SER A 336 5.85 -3.35 -10.11
N ASN A 337 5.43 -3.33 -8.85
CA ASN A 337 4.60 -2.27 -8.26
C ASN A 337 5.40 -1.42 -7.25
N SER A 338 6.72 -1.36 -7.39
CA SER A 338 7.64 -0.61 -6.52
C SER A 338 7.43 -0.88 -5.03
N GLY A 339 6.98 -2.08 -4.69
CA GLY A 339 6.75 -2.49 -3.30
C GLY A 339 5.32 -2.31 -2.79
N TRP A 340 4.41 -1.67 -3.52
CA TRP A 340 3.01 -1.60 -3.11
C TRP A 340 2.37 -2.98 -3.11
N LYS A 341 1.77 -3.37 -1.96
CA LYS A 341 1.13 -4.68 -1.79
C LYS A 341 -0.17 -4.84 -2.57
N THR A 342 -0.78 -3.75 -2.95
CA THR A 342 -2.05 -3.73 -3.67
C THR A 342 -1.88 -3.11 -5.05
N ARG A 343 -2.54 -3.71 -6.03
CA ARG A 343 -2.60 -3.17 -7.38
C ARG A 343 -3.46 -1.91 -7.37
N THR A 344 -3.11 -0.93 -8.20
CA THR A 344 -4.04 0.14 -8.54
C THR A 344 -5.23 -0.48 -9.25
N THR A 345 -6.41 -0.34 -8.70
CA THR A 345 -7.62 -0.78 -9.37
C THR A 345 -7.97 0.26 -10.43
N SER A 346 -8.30 -0.18 -11.64
CA SER A 346 -9.09 0.64 -12.54
C SER A 346 -10.46 0.77 -11.90
N LEU A 347 -10.73 1.93 -11.33
CA LEU A 347 -12.00 2.20 -10.66
C LEU A 347 -13.04 2.76 -11.64
N SER A 348 -12.61 3.17 -12.84
CA SER A 348 -13.49 3.40 -13.95
C SER A 348 -13.87 2.04 -14.54
N ASP A 349 -15.15 1.80 -14.75
CA ASP A 349 -15.66 0.72 -15.60
C ASP A 349 -15.21 0.90 -17.07
N GLU A 350 -14.55 2.00 -17.37
CA GLU A 350 -13.83 2.21 -18.60
C GLU A 350 -12.61 1.30 -18.58
N LYS A 351 -12.72 0.17 -19.28
CA LYS A 351 -11.55 -0.46 -19.85
C LYS A 351 -10.84 0.63 -20.63
N LEU A 352 -9.69 1.07 -20.15
CA LEU A 352 -8.89 2.11 -20.79
C LEU A 352 -8.69 1.76 -22.27
N PHE A 353 -8.70 0.45 -22.58
CA PHE A 353 -8.67 -0.08 -23.92
C PHE A 353 -9.58 -1.32 -24.04
N ASP A 354 -10.52 -1.31 -24.96
CA ASP A 354 -11.12 -2.54 -25.44
C ASP A 354 -10.15 -3.23 -26.41
N VAL A 355 -10.25 -4.56 -26.54
CA VAL A 355 -9.39 -5.34 -27.44
C VAL A 355 -9.40 -4.74 -28.86
N ASP A 356 -10.52 -4.23 -29.32
CA ASP A 356 -10.69 -3.57 -30.62
C ASP A 356 -9.98 -2.19 -30.73
N ASN A 357 -9.52 -1.64 -29.61
CA ASN A 357 -8.92 -0.31 -29.55
C ASN A 357 -7.38 -0.34 -29.44
N TYR A 358 -6.73 -1.50 -29.34
CA TYR A 358 -5.27 -1.56 -29.27
C TYR A 358 -4.59 -0.97 -30.49
N ILE A 359 -5.26 -0.92 -31.63
CA ILE A 359 -4.80 -0.25 -32.84
C ILE A 359 -4.51 1.24 -32.62
N LEU A 360 -5.15 1.87 -31.63
CA LEU A 360 -4.90 3.28 -31.25
C LEU A 360 -3.51 3.50 -30.69
N LEU A 361 -2.82 2.45 -30.25
CA LEU A 361 -1.41 2.50 -29.83
C LEU A 361 -0.43 2.51 -31.00
N LYS A 362 -0.89 2.20 -32.23
CA LYS A 362 -0.04 2.20 -33.41
C LYS A 362 0.55 3.60 -33.66
N ASP A 363 1.86 3.65 -33.92
CA ASP A 363 2.62 4.87 -34.18
C ASP A 363 2.59 5.92 -33.04
N ARG A 364 2.16 5.54 -31.84
CA ARG A 364 2.21 6.42 -30.67
C ARG A 364 3.60 6.42 -30.00
N ILE A 365 3.92 7.55 -29.43
CA ILE A 365 5.08 7.63 -28.52
C ILE A 365 4.61 7.13 -27.16
N ILE A 366 5.25 6.06 -26.71
CA ILE A 366 4.98 5.40 -25.43
C ILE A 366 6.20 5.46 -24.53
N LYS A 367 5.99 5.38 -23.24
CA LYS A 367 7.06 5.27 -22.25
C LYS A 367 6.58 4.45 -21.03
N LEU A 368 7.54 3.94 -20.29
CA LEU A 368 7.27 3.28 -19.01
C LEU A 368 6.68 4.31 -18.02
N THR A 369 5.65 3.90 -17.30
CA THR A 369 5.10 4.68 -16.19
C THR A 369 6.08 4.65 -15.01
N GLN A 370 6.83 5.73 -14.84
CA GLN A 370 7.78 5.87 -13.73
C GLN A 370 7.05 5.98 -12.37
N PRO A 371 7.64 5.48 -11.25
CA PRO A 371 8.96 4.80 -11.15
C PRO A 371 8.87 3.26 -11.24
N PHE A 372 7.80 2.72 -11.79
CA PHE A 372 7.56 1.28 -11.85
C PHE A 372 8.44 0.60 -12.90
N LYS A 373 8.66 -0.71 -12.73
CA LYS A 373 9.43 -1.55 -13.66
C LYS A 373 8.60 -2.74 -14.11
N ILE A 374 8.87 -3.23 -15.31
CA ILE A 374 8.28 -4.46 -15.81
C ILE A 374 9.31 -5.59 -15.62
N TYR A 375 8.88 -6.69 -15.03
CA TYR A 375 9.70 -7.89 -14.86
C TYR A 375 9.09 -9.05 -15.64
N SER A 376 9.91 -10.02 -15.98
CA SER A 376 9.44 -11.23 -16.63
C SER A 376 10.23 -12.46 -16.20
N ARG A 377 9.62 -13.63 -16.36
CA ARG A 377 10.27 -14.93 -16.30
C ARG A 377 9.61 -15.87 -17.28
N ARG A 378 10.29 -16.94 -17.66
CA ARG A 378 9.68 -18.03 -18.43
C ARG A 378 8.85 -18.95 -17.55
N SER A 379 7.86 -19.60 -18.16
CA SER A 379 7.16 -20.73 -17.54
C SER A 379 8.11 -21.90 -17.28
N ILE A 380 7.67 -22.89 -16.53
CA ILE A 380 8.49 -24.04 -16.14
C ILE A 380 8.88 -24.87 -17.38
N ASP A 381 7.96 -25.03 -18.32
CA ASP A 381 8.16 -25.73 -19.61
C ASP A 381 8.90 -24.86 -20.65
N GLY A 382 9.06 -23.56 -20.42
CA GLY A 382 9.69 -22.61 -21.33
C GLY A 382 8.81 -22.13 -22.49
N GLU A 383 7.56 -22.63 -22.61
CA GLU A 383 6.65 -22.32 -23.70
C GLU A 383 6.01 -20.94 -23.58
N GLU A 384 5.97 -20.39 -22.38
CA GLU A 384 5.32 -19.11 -22.08
C GLU A 384 6.25 -18.15 -21.39
N ILE A 385 5.98 -16.85 -21.56
CA ILE A 385 6.56 -15.77 -20.79
C ILE A 385 5.50 -15.24 -19.83
N ILE A 386 5.92 -15.02 -18.58
CA ILE A 386 5.11 -14.47 -17.52
C ILE A 386 5.66 -13.08 -17.24
N ILE A 387 4.83 -12.07 -17.45
CA ILE A 387 5.17 -10.65 -17.30
C ILE A 387 4.51 -10.12 -16.04
N PHE A 388 5.26 -9.37 -15.24
CA PHE A 388 4.80 -8.68 -14.05
C PHE A 388 4.85 -7.18 -14.27
N ALA A 389 3.70 -6.54 -14.22
CA ALA A 389 3.52 -5.11 -14.47
C ALA A 389 2.51 -4.54 -13.48
N ARG A 390 2.91 -3.52 -12.70
CA ARG A 390 2.06 -2.87 -11.69
C ARG A 390 1.36 -3.88 -10.76
N GLY A 391 2.10 -4.90 -10.30
CA GLY A 391 1.59 -5.96 -9.44
C GLY A 391 0.69 -6.98 -10.14
N SER A 392 0.41 -6.81 -11.41
CA SER A 392 -0.37 -7.74 -12.23
C SER A 392 0.54 -8.79 -12.86
N LYS A 393 0.00 -9.99 -13.07
CA LYS A 393 0.64 -11.11 -13.76
C LYS A 393 -0.06 -11.31 -15.10
N LEU A 394 0.69 -11.25 -16.18
CA LEU A 394 0.25 -11.51 -17.54
C LEU A 394 0.96 -12.75 -18.05
N LYS A 395 0.26 -13.64 -18.73
CA LYS A 395 0.80 -14.91 -19.25
C LYS A 395 0.52 -14.96 -20.75
N MET A 396 1.53 -15.26 -21.55
CA MET A 396 1.40 -15.39 -22.99
C MET A 396 2.47 -16.32 -23.56
N ARG A 397 2.29 -16.77 -24.81
CA ARG A 397 3.28 -17.57 -25.51
C ARG A 397 4.63 -16.85 -25.52
N TYR A 398 5.71 -17.59 -25.32
CA TYR A 398 7.06 -17.04 -25.33
C TYR A 398 7.50 -16.63 -26.74
N HIS A 399 8.11 -15.45 -26.82
CA HIS A 399 8.90 -14.99 -27.97
C HIS A 399 10.07 -14.14 -27.45
N PRO A 400 11.32 -14.35 -27.99
CA PRO A 400 12.51 -13.64 -27.49
C PRO A 400 12.38 -12.10 -27.54
N GLU A 401 11.69 -11.57 -28.56
CA GLU A 401 11.52 -10.12 -28.73
C GLU A 401 10.63 -9.49 -27.65
N ILE A 402 9.83 -10.27 -26.92
CA ILE A 402 9.08 -9.73 -25.77
C ILE A 402 10.05 -9.32 -24.63
N GLU A 403 11.11 -10.09 -24.42
CA GLU A 403 12.16 -9.73 -23.44
C GLU A 403 12.87 -8.44 -23.87
N ASN A 404 13.12 -8.26 -25.18
CA ASN A 404 13.68 -7.03 -25.72
C ASN A 404 12.73 -5.82 -25.57
N ILE A 405 11.43 -6.02 -25.83
CA ILE A 405 10.40 -4.96 -25.61
C ILE A 405 10.42 -4.52 -24.16
N ILE A 406 10.42 -5.47 -23.20
CA ILE A 406 10.47 -5.18 -21.77
C ILE A 406 11.76 -4.44 -21.41
N TYR A 407 12.89 -4.86 -21.96
CA TYR A 407 14.18 -4.22 -21.73
C TYR A 407 14.19 -2.76 -22.22
N GLU A 408 13.70 -2.50 -23.45
CA GLU A 408 13.63 -1.14 -24.01
C GLU A 408 12.68 -0.25 -23.19
N LEU A 409 11.50 -0.74 -22.82
CA LEU A 409 10.56 0.00 -21.98
C LEU A 409 11.18 0.35 -20.61
N ASN A 410 11.92 -0.59 -20.00
CA ASN A 410 12.52 -0.38 -18.68
C ASN A 410 13.66 0.67 -18.68
N LYS A 411 14.17 1.13 -19.83
CA LYS A 411 15.04 2.29 -19.91
C LYS A 411 14.32 3.56 -19.47
N GLY A 412 12.98 3.61 -19.62
CA GLY A 412 12.17 4.77 -19.26
C GLY A 412 12.18 5.89 -20.28
N GLU A 413 12.78 5.65 -21.45
CA GLU A 413 12.84 6.59 -22.56
C GLU A 413 11.55 6.54 -23.38
N GLU A 414 11.24 7.63 -24.07
CA GLU A 414 10.15 7.68 -25.05
C GLU A 414 10.52 6.89 -26.29
N ILE A 415 9.64 6.00 -26.73
CA ILE A 415 9.84 5.17 -27.90
C ILE A 415 8.57 5.08 -28.74
N ASN A 416 8.73 5.07 -30.08
CA ASN A 416 7.60 4.84 -30.96
C ASN A 416 7.18 3.36 -30.91
N SER A 417 5.88 3.11 -30.71
CA SER A 417 5.31 1.78 -30.54
C SER A 417 5.56 0.85 -31.74
N ALA A 418 5.39 1.35 -32.98
CA ALA A 418 5.64 0.56 -34.18
C ALA A 418 7.11 0.13 -34.27
N LYS A 419 8.05 1.03 -33.96
CA LYS A 419 9.47 0.69 -33.90
C LYS A 419 9.79 -0.33 -32.81
N LEU A 420 9.11 -0.26 -31.67
CA LEU A 420 9.33 -1.19 -30.56
C LEU A 420 8.90 -2.62 -30.91
N ILE A 421 7.82 -2.79 -31.67
CA ILE A 421 7.28 -4.10 -32.03
C ILE A 421 7.72 -4.58 -33.42
N GLU A 422 8.51 -3.80 -34.15
CA GLU A 422 8.94 -4.11 -35.53
C GLU A 422 9.58 -5.49 -35.65
N LYS A 423 10.46 -5.86 -34.75
CA LYS A 423 11.15 -7.17 -34.76
C LYS A 423 10.20 -8.33 -34.44
N LEU A 424 9.24 -8.11 -33.54
CA LEU A 424 8.22 -9.11 -33.22
C LEU A 424 7.33 -9.38 -34.44
N SER A 425 7.03 -8.35 -35.22
CA SER A 425 6.17 -8.42 -36.41
C SER A 425 6.79 -9.21 -37.58
N VAL A 426 8.05 -9.60 -37.50
CA VAL A 426 8.68 -10.49 -38.50
C VAL A 426 8.10 -11.92 -38.42
N GLU A 427 7.80 -12.40 -37.20
CA GLU A 427 7.30 -13.77 -36.97
C GLU A 427 5.83 -13.77 -36.55
N TRP A 428 5.38 -12.74 -35.85
CA TRP A 428 4.03 -12.60 -35.35
C TRP A 428 3.28 -11.46 -36.08
N PRO A 429 1.95 -11.51 -36.20
CA PRO A 429 1.17 -10.39 -36.70
C PRO A 429 1.43 -9.10 -35.92
N GLU A 430 1.42 -7.95 -36.59
CA GLU A 430 1.57 -6.64 -35.95
C GLU A 430 0.59 -6.44 -34.78
N ASP A 431 -0.65 -6.93 -34.93
CA ASP A 431 -1.68 -6.88 -33.91
C ASP A 431 -1.28 -7.58 -32.61
N ALA A 432 -0.42 -8.62 -32.67
CA ALA A 432 0.08 -9.29 -31.47
C ALA A 432 0.98 -8.38 -30.64
N GLY A 433 1.83 -7.59 -31.29
CA GLY A 433 2.67 -6.59 -30.62
C GLY A 433 1.81 -5.48 -30.00
N LEU A 434 0.85 -4.96 -30.73
CA LEU A 434 -0.08 -3.94 -30.24
C LEU A 434 -0.92 -4.48 -29.07
N TYR A 435 -1.35 -5.75 -29.13
CA TYR A 435 -2.05 -6.40 -28.03
C TYR A 435 -1.20 -6.46 -26.76
N ILE A 436 0.08 -6.80 -26.86
CA ILE A 436 1.02 -6.81 -25.70
C ILE A 436 1.12 -5.41 -25.09
N LEU A 437 1.30 -4.39 -25.94
CA LEU A 437 1.35 -3.00 -25.48
C LEU A 437 0.02 -2.57 -24.84
N GLY A 438 -1.11 -2.96 -25.42
CA GLY A 438 -2.44 -2.72 -24.88
C GLY A 438 -2.62 -3.34 -23.49
N LEU A 439 -2.17 -4.58 -23.30
CA LEU A 439 -2.19 -5.23 -21.99
C LEU A 439 -1.35 -4.48 -20.95
N LEU A 440 -0.16 -4.00 -21.33
CA LEU A 440 0.69 -3.22 -20.44
C LEU A 440 0.07 -1.86 -20.11
N TYR A 441 -0.60 -1.23 -21.09
CA TYR A 441 -1.34 0.00 -20.90
C TYR A 441 -2.52 -0.18 -19.94
N ASP A 442 -3.33 -1.22 -20.12
CA ASP A 442 -4.43 -1.56 -19.21
C ASP A 442 -3.98 -1.78 -17.77
N LYS A 443 -2.75 -2.26 -17.59
CA LYS A 443 -2.13 -2.38 -16.26
C LYS A 443 -1.45 -1.09 -15.81
N ARG A 444 -1.56 0.00 -16.58
CA ARG A 444 -0.91 1.29 -16.29
C ARG A 444 0.61 1.19 -16.13
N ALA A 445 1.21 0.21 -16.81
CA ALA A 445 2.66 0.02 -16.80
C ALA A 445 3.36 0.92 -17.83
N ILE A 446 2.63 1.30 -18.87
CA ILE A 446 3.07 2.26 -19.87
C ILE A 446 2.04 3.38 -20.01
N GLU A 447 2.49 4.52 -20.47
CA GLU A 447 1.67 5.68 -20.81
C GLU A 447 2.03 6.16 -22.20
N PHE A 448 1.14 6.88 -22.88
CA PHE A 448 1.40 7.50 -24.17
C PHE A 448 0.94 8.96 -24.16
N ASN A 449 1.63 9.79 -24.94
CA ASN A 449 1.21 11.16 -25.13
C ASN A 449 0.00 11.22 -26.04
N ALA A 450 -1.06 11.89 -25.57
CA ALA A 450 -2.32 12.07 -26.29
C ALA A 450 -2.17 12.83 -27.60
#